data_190c7eb6417a50cfee2190ec8a0e6be1
#
_entry.id   190c7eb6417a50cfee2190ec8a0e6be1
#
_cell.length_a   1.000
_cell.length_b   1.000
_cell.length_c   1.000
_cell.angle_alpha   90.00
_cell.angle_beta   90.00
_cell.angle_gamma   90.00
#
_symmetry.space_group_name_H-M   'P 1'
#
loop_
_entity.id
_entity.type
_entity.pdbx_description
1 polymer ?
#
loop_
_entity_poly.entity_id
_entity_poly.type
_entity_poly.pdbx_seq_one_letter_code
_entity_poly.pdbx_strand_id
1 'polypeptide(L)'
;MKKEKKKKSKYIVLAVIGALILIFAFFATRKIENVTYEGNERLTDEELSSRIFGESLDYNPIVFWIKNLMGKKIEIPFVEEYDVEMESITSIKITVYEKSITGYISYMNTCMYFDKDGIVVENSMSEYEDVPEITGIKFENIILHEKIPVKNKKVFSLILDVTQMVDKYDIAVKKINISEDLSPTLYINNFRVALGNDGDYGKKIAELSSILPNMEDIPGELDMREYNKSETGYVFRKDKK
;
A
#
# COMPACT_ATOMS: atom_id res chain seq x y z
N MET A 1 30.22 -46.55 45.46
CA MET A 1 30.19 -45.11 45.08
C MET A 1 29.89 -44.83 43.58
N LYS A 2 30.46 -45.52 42.58
CA LYS A 2 30.15 -45.25 41.17
C LYS A 2 28.69 -45.52 40.72
N LYS A 3 27.98 -46.54 41.28
CA LYS A 3 26.60 -46.89 40.92
C LYS A 3 25.56 -45.88 41.47
N GLU A 4 25.77 -45.28 42.64
CA GLU A 4 24.84 -44.30 43.22
C GLU A 4 24.93 -42.94 42.45
N LYS A 5 26.10 -42.49 42.09
CA LYS A 5 26.26 -41.27 41.24
C LYS A 5 25.52 -41.40 39.92
N LYS A 6 25.57 -42.60 39.24
CA LYS A 6 24.82 -42.84 38.01
C LYS A 6 23.31 -42.83 38.21
N LYS A 7 22.79 -43.31 39.36
CA LYS A 7 21.38 -43.28 39.67
C LYS A 7 20.88 -41.86 39.92
N LYS A 8 21.60 -41.05 40.73
CA LYS A 8 21.27 -39.64 40.98
C LYS A 8 21.27 -38.82 39.66
N SER A 9 22.23 -39.05 38.78
CA SER A 9 22.31 -38.35 37.47
C SER A 9 21.09 -38.69 36.60
N LYS A 10 20.58 -39.91 36.58
CA LYS A 10 19.37 -40.29 35.83
C LYS A 10 18.09 -39.58 36.37
N TYR A 11 17.94 -39.46 37.71
CA TYR A 11 16.79 -38.74 38.27
C TYR A 11 16.86 -37.22 37.99
N ILE A 12 18.05 -36.64 37.98
CA ILE A 12 18.22 -35.22 37.61
C ILE A 12 17.82 -35.02 36.14
N VAL A 13 18.26 -35.89 35.23
CA VAL A 13 17.89 -35.83 33.81
C VAL A 13 16.37 -35.97 33.64
N LEU A 14 15.75 -36.93 34.37
CA LEU A 14 14.31 -37.15 34.30
C LEU A 14 13.52 -35.94 34.83
N ALA A 15 13.99 -35.33 35.92
CA ALA A 15 13.39 -34.12 36.48
C ALA A 15 13.51 -32.93 35.52
N VAL A 16 14.65 -32.76 34.84
CA VAL A 16 14.83 -31.73 33.81
C VAL A 16 13.90 -31.95 32.63
N ILE A 17 13.79 -33.20 32.14
CA ILE A 17 12.85 -33.54 31.06
C ILE A 17 11.41 -33.25 31.49
N GLY A 18 11.02 -33.64 32.70
CA GLY A 18 9.70 -33.35 33.25
C GLY A 18 9.41 -31.85 33.33
N ALA A 19 10.37 -31.05 33.81
CA ALA A 19 10.26 -29.61 33.83
C ALA A 19 10.11 -28.98 32.43
N LEU A 20 10.88 -29.47 31.45
CA LEU A 20 10.77 -29.02 30.06
C LEU A 20 9.42 -29.35 29.45
N ILE A 21 8.86 -30.55 29.72
CA ILE A 21 7.52 -30.93 29.29
C ILE A 21 6.45 -30.01 29.90
N LEU A 22 6.57 -29.69 31.19
CA LEU A 22 5.62 -28.78 31.85
C LEU A 22 5.71 -27.36 31.30
N ILE A 23 6.90 -26.86 31.03
CA ILE A 23 7.12 -25.56 30.38
C ILE A 23 6.51 -25.56 28.98
N PHE A 24 6.78 -26.60 28.21
CA PHE A 24 6.21 -26.75 26.87
C PHE A 24 4.68 -26.81 26.90
N ALA A 25 4.09 -27.61 27.82
CA ALA A 25 2.65 -27.69 27.98
C ALA A 25 2.02 -26.34 28.40
N PHE A 26 2.72 -25.57 29.25
CA PHE A 26 2.29 -24.22 29.63
C PHE A 26 2.20 -23.30 28.42
N PHE A 27 3.24 -23.25 27.58
CA PHE A 27 3.24 -22.43 26.38
C PHE A 27 2.26 -22.95 25.30
N ALA A 28 2.10 -24.27 25.17
CA ALA A 28 1.20 -24.88 24.20
C ALA A 28 -0.29 -24.56 24.47
N THR A 29 -0.64 -24.23 25.71
CA THR A 29 -2.02 -23.86 26.09
C THR A 29 -2.30 -22.35 25.99
N ARG A 30 -1.26 -21.53 25.74
CA ARG A 30 -1.42 -20.08 25.61
C ARG A 30 -1.89 -19.69 24.22
N LYS A 31 -2.62 -18.57 24.17
CA LYS A 31 -3.06 -17.93 22.93
C LYS A 31 -2.56 -16.49 22.89
N ILE A 32 -2.28 -16.01 21.68
CA ILE A 32 -2.07 -14.59 21.41
C ILE A 32 -3.46 -13.93 21.54
N GLU A 33 -3.57 -12.98 22.46
CA GLU A 33 -4.82 -12.27 22.79
C GLU A 33 -4.80 -10.84 22.24
N ASN A 34 -3.62 -10.22 22.21
CA ASN A 34 -3.45 -8.86 21.75
C ASN A 34 -2.50 -8.84 20.56
N VAL A 35 -2.96 -8.26 19.47
CA VAL A 35 -2.16 -8.00 18.27
C VAL A 35 -2.26 -6.51 17.97
N THR A 36 -1.11 -5.83 17.94
CA THR A 36 -1.02 -4.42 17.58
C THR A 36 -0.38 -4.31 16.19
N TYR A 37 -1.01 -3.53 15.32
CA TYR A 37 -0.50 -3.26 13.98
C TYR A 37 0.01 -1.83 13.90
N GLU A 38 1.12 -1.62 13.17
CA GLU A 38 1.68 -0.30 12.87
C GLU A 38 2.12 -0.25 11.40
N GLY A 39 1.94 0.93 10.78
CA GLY A 39 2.39 1.18 9.40
C GLY A 39 1.42 0.71 8.31
N ASN A 40 0.24 0.21 8.69
CA ASN A 40 -0.82 -0.13 7.75
C ASN A 40 -1.71 1.09 7.49
N GLU A 41 -1.67 1.60 6.26
CA GLU A 41 -2.48 2.74 5.81
C GLU A 41 -3.67 2.28 4.96
N ARG A 42 -3.48 1.25 4.12
CA ARG A 42 -4.49 0.73 3.19
C ARG A 42 -5.27 -0.47 3.70
N LEU A 43 -4.60 -1.33 4.45
CA LEU A 43 -5.22 -2.54 4.99
C LEU A 43 -5.64 -2.33 6.43
N THR A 44 -6.86 -2.75 6.77
CA THR A 44 -7.35 -2.71 8.16
C THR A 44 -6.67 -3.79 9.01
N ASP A 45 -6.68 -3.60 10.34
CA ASP A 45 -6.16 -4.58 11.29
C ASP A 45 -6.87 -5.93 11.16
N GLU A 46 -8.18 -5.92 10.87
CA GLU A 46 -8.99 -7.11 10.67
C GLU A 46 -8.58 -7.87 9.40
N GLU A 47 -8.30 -7.15 8.30
CA GLU A 47 -7.84 -7.76 7.05
C GLU A 47 -6.46 -8.37 7.21
N LEU A 48 -5.54 -7.68 7.88
CA LEU A 48 -4.21 -8.20 8.20
C LEU A 48 -4.31 -9.43 9.11
N SER A 49 -5.10 -9.34 10.19
CA SER A 49 -5.33 -10.45 11.10
C SER A 49 -5.87 -11.70 10.39
N SER A 50 -6.86 -11.52 9.52
CA SER A 50 -7.48 -12.64 8.78
C SER A 50 -6.51 -13.36 7.84
N ARG A 51 -5.49 -12.65 7.34
CA ARG A 51 -4.47 -13.19 6.45
C ARG A 51 -3.31 -13.82 7.21
N ILE A 52 -2.83 -13.15 8.26
CA ILE A 52 -1.69 -13.61 9.07
C ILE A 52 -2.09 -14.78 9.96
N PHE A 53 -3.29 -14.77 10.53
CA PHE A 53 -3.83 -15.81 11.42
C PHE A 53 -4.96 -16.58 10.72
N GLY A 54 -4.63 -17.24 9.62
CA GLY A 54 -5.60 -17.99 8.82
C GLY A 54 -6.21 -19.20 9.53
N GLU A 55 -5.51 -19.78 10.51
CA GLU A 55 -5.92 -20.93 11.27
C GLU A 55 -5.93 -20.66 12.78
N SER A 56 -6.78 -21.36 13.53
CA SER A 56 -6.85 -21.21 15.00
C SER A 56 -5.52 -21.53 15.71
N LEU A 57 -4.69 -22.38 15.11
CA LEU A 57 -3.35 -22.71 15.61
C LEU A 57 -2.35 -21.57 15.47
N ASP A 58 -2.58 -20.63 14.59
CA ASP A 58 -1.70 -19.47 14.37
C ASP A 58 -1.72 -18.53 15.58
N TYR A 59 -2.79 -18.54 16.36
CA TYR A 59 -2.86 -17.82 17.62
C TYR A 59 -2.04 -18.48 18.75
N ASN A 60 -1.42 -19.65 18.54
CA ASN A 60 -0.51 -20.23 19.52
C ASN A 60 0.88 -19.58 19.39
N PRO A 61 1.44 -18.98 20.47
CA PRO A 61 2.71 -18.24 20.38
C PRO A 61 3.90 -19.10 19.94
N ILE A 62 3.92 -20.39 20.27
CA ILE A 62 4.99 -21.31 19.82
C ILE A 62 4.86 -21.58 18.32
N VAL A 63 3.65 -21.89 17.87
CA VAL A 63 3.40 -22.19 16.44
C VAL A 63 3.70 -20.97 15.59
N PHE A 64 3.23 -19.81 16.03
CA PHE A 64 3.47 -18.54 15.35
C PHE A 64 4.97 -18.21 15.28
N TRP A 65 5.69 -18.33 16.40
CA TRP A 65 7.13 -18.11 16.46
C TRP A 65 7.92 -19.04 15.55
N ILE A 66 7.58 -20.34 15.53
CA ILE A 66 8.21 -21.34 14.67
C ILE A 66 7.95 -21.01 13.18
N LYS A 67 6.71 -20.67 12.81
CA LYS A 67 6.36 -20.28 11.44
C LYS A 67 7.18 -19.06 10.98
N ASN A 68 7.27 -18.05 11.85
CA ASN A 68 8.04 -16.84 11.57
C ASN A 68 9.55 -17.11 11.46
N LEU A 69 10.11 -17.94 12.36
CA LEU A 69 11.53 -18.34 12.32
C LEU A 69 11.87 -19.15 11.07
N MET A 70 10.95 -19.97 10.55
CA MET A 70 11.14 -20.76 9.33
C MET A 70 11.07 -19.91 8.05
N GLY A 71 10.87 -18.59 8.18
CA GLY A 71 10.82 -17.66 7.04
C GLY A 71 9.59 -17.84 6.13
N LYS A 72 8.56 -18.54 6.58
CA LYS A 72 7.28 -18.65 5.86
C LYS A 72 6.42 -17.42 6.10
N LYS A 73 6.91 -16.25 5.69
CA LYS A 73 6.07 -15.06 5.64
C LYS A 73 4.99 -15.26 4.58
N ILE A 74 3.76 -14.92 4.93
CA ILE A 74 2.62 -14.99 4.01
C ILE A 74 2.70 -13.77 3.11
N GLU A 75 2.56 -13.96 1.81
CA GLU A 75 2.42 -12.85 0.87
C GLU A 75 1.05 -12.21 1.06
N ILE A 76 1.06 -10.94 1.43
CA ILE A 76 -0.14 -10.13 1.63
C ILE A 76 -0.17 -9.08 0.51
N PRO A 77 -1.25 -8.98 -0.28
CA PRO A 77 -1.38 -7.95 -1.30
C PRO A 77 -1.12 -6.56 -0.71
N PHE A 78 -0.40 -5.72 -1.45
CA PHE A 78 -0.01 -4.36 -1.07
C PHE A 78 0.99 -4.25 0.10
N VAL A 79 1.42 -5.35 0.69
CA VAL A 79 2.47 -5.39 1.71
C VAL A 79 3.79 -5.82 1.05
N GLU A 80 4.83 -5.02 1.20
CA GLU A 80 6.20 -5.34 0.80
C GLU A 80 6.79 -6.39 1.74
N GLU A 81 6.75 -6.07 3.04
CA GLU A 81 7.14 -6.97 4.11
C GLU A 81 6.44 -6.60 5.42
N TYR A 82 6.51 -7.47 6.39
CA TYR A 82 6.10 -7.17 7.76
C TYR A 82 7.06 -7.80 8.76
N ASP A 83 7.27 -7.11 9.88
CA ASP A 83 8.07 -7.58 10.99
C ASP A 83 7.18 -7.92 12.18
N VAL A 84 7.58 -8.96 12.92
CA VAL A 84 6.85 -9.44 14.10
C VAL A 84 7.73 -9.35 15.31
N GLU A 85 7.28 -8.61 16.31
CA GLU A 85 7.91 -8.48 17.61
C GLU A 85 7.00 -9.05 18.70
N MET A 86 7.55 -9.96 19.51
CA MET A 86 6.83 -10.49 20.67
C MET A 86 7.04 -9.58 21.86
N GLU A 87 6.01 -8.82 22.24
CA GLU A 87 6.04 -7.97 23.44
C GLU A 87 5.85 -8.78 24.74
N SER A 88 5.05 -9.85 24.64
CA SER A 88 4.82 -10.81 25.74
C SER A 88 4.41 -12.17 25.19
N ILE A 89 4.11 -13.13 26.07
CA ILE A 89 3.62 -14.47 25.69
C ILE A 89 2.28 -14.41 24.97
N THR A 90 1.48 -13.37 25.26
CA THR A 90 0.10 -13.23 24.74
C THR A 90 -0.08 -11.97 23.87
N SER A 91 0.97 -11.19 23.68
CA SER A 91 0.91 -9.92 22.94
C SER A 91 2.02 -9.85 21.90
N ILE A 92 1.65 -9.52 20.69
CA ILE A 92 2.58 -9.30 19.58
C ILE A 92 2.31 -7.96 18.92
N LYS A 93 3.37 -7.37 18.40
CA LYS A 93 3.35 -6.19 17.57
C LYS A 93 3.78 -6.58 16.16
N ILE A 94 3.02 -6.17 15.16
CA ILE A 94 3.29 -6.39 13.74
C ILE A 94 3.49 -5.03 13.08
N THR A 95 4.70 -4.79 12.59
CA THR A 95 5.02 -3.58 11.82
C THR A 95 4.92 -3.94 10.34
N VAL A 96 4.04 -3.27 9.63
CA VAL A 96 3.76 -3.50 8.20
C VAL A 96 4.46 -2.44 7.37
N TYR A 97 5.13 -2.86 6.31
CA TYR A 97 5.71 -1.98 5.30
C TYR A 97 4.91 -2.15 4.01
N GLU A 98 4.10 -1.17 3.68
CA GLU A 98 3.27 -1.22 2.47
C GLU A 98 4.09 -0.91 1.21
N LYS A 99 3.69 -1.52 0.09
CA LYS A 99 4.26 -1.25 -1.23
C LYS A 99 4.00 0.21 -1.60
N SER A 100 5.03 0.90 -2.08
CA SER A 100 4.88 2.25 -2.62
C SER A 100 4.12 2.19 -3.94
N ILE A 101 2.95 2.81 -3.99
CA ILE A 101 2.08 2.83 -5.17
C ILE A 101 1.88 4.26 -5.61
N THR A 102 2.06 4.51 -6.91
CA THR A 102 1.90 5.83 -7.52
C THR A 102 0.58 5.95 -8.29
N GLY A 103 0.09 4.84 -8.83
CA GLY A 103 -1.14 4.78 -9.60
C GLY A 103 -1.43 3.37 -10.08
N TYR A 104 -2.54 3.19 -10.77
CA TYR A 104 -2.85 1.93 -11.43
C TYR A 104 -3.31 2.13 -12.88
N ILE A 105 -3.16 1.10 -13.67
CA ILE A 105 -3.67 1.02 -15.04
C ILE A 105 -4.66 -0.12 -15.11
N SER A 106 -5.84 0.12 -15.64
CA SER A 106 -6.82 -0.93 -15.93
C SER A 106 -6.36 -1.76 -17.12
N TYR A 107 -6.10 -3.05 -16.93
CA TYR A 107 -5.63 -3.98 -17.93
C TYR A 107 -6.24 -5.37 -17.73
N MET A 108 -6.86 -5.93 -18.77
CA MET A 108 -7.51 -7.26 -18.74
C MET A 108 -8.47 -7.48 -17.55
N ASN A 109 -9.30 -6.48 -17.22
CA ASN A 109 -10.24 -6.47 -16.11
C ASN A 109 -9.59 -6.54 -14.69
N THR A 110 -8.33 -6.15 -14.58
CA THR A 110 -7.62 -6.00 -13.31
C THR A 110 -6.97 -4.64 -13.23
N CYS A 111 -6.72 -4.17 -12.01
CA CYS A 111 -5.95 -2.98 -11.73
C CYS A 111 -4.49 -3.38 -11.55
N MET A 112 -3.62 -2.92 -12.45
CA MET A 112 -2.18 -3.13 -12.40
C MET A 112 -1.55 -1.94 -11.68
N TYR A 113 -1.24 -2.11 -10.40
CA TYR A 113 -0.65 -1.08 -9.55
C TYR A 113 0.84 -0.99 -9.77
N PHE A 114 1.37 0.23 -9.90
CA PHE A 114 2.78 0.46 -10.16
C PHE A 114 3.37 1.51 -9.24
N ASP A 115 4.68 1.42 -9.04
CA ASP A 115 5.48 2.33 -8.24
C ASP A 115 5.94 3.58 -9.03
N LYS A 116 6.70 4.44 -8.36
CA LYS A 116 7.31 5.65 -8.95
C LYS A 116 8.19 5.40 -10.18
N ASP A 117 8.77 4.22 -10.29
CA ASP A 117 9.65 3.83 -11.39
C ASP A 117 8.87 3.20 -12.56
N GLY A 118 7.57 3.02 -12.39
CA GLY A 118 6.66 2.39 -13.33
C GLY A 118 6.78 0.87 -13.34
N ILE A 119 7.26 0.27 -12.25
CA ILE A 119 7.30 -1.18 -12.05
C ILE A 119 5.96 -1.62 -11.47
N VAL A 120 5.36 -2.64 -12.06
CA VAL A 120 4.10 -3.20 -11.57
C VAL A 120 4.37 -4.00 -10.30
N VAL A 121 3.88 -3.51 -9.17
CA VAL A 121 4.14 -4.09 -7.85
C VAL A 121 3.01 -4.98 -7.35
N GLU A 122 1.79 -4.80 -7.91
CA GLU A 122 0.62 -5.57 -7.49
C GLU A 122 -0.43 -5.63 -8.60
N ASN A 123 -1.28 -6.66 -8.59
CA ASN A 123 -2.51 -6.69 -9.36
C ASN A 123 -3.71 -7.03 -8.45
N SER A 124 -4.85 -6.42 -8.71
CA SER A 124 -6.07 -6.64 -7.94
C SER A 124 -7.31 -6.45 -8.82
N MET A 125 -8.39 -7.14 -8.50
CA MET A 125 -9.71 -6.86 -9.07
C MET A 125 -10.40 -5.67 -8.41
N SER A 126 -9.93 -5.26 -7.22
CA SER A 126 -10.46 -4.14 -6.46
C SER A 126 -9.68 -2.87 -6.77
N GLU A 127 -10.41 -1.77 -6.90
CA GLU A 127 -9.85 -0.42 -6.95
C GLU A 127 -9.70 0.12 -5.53
N TYR A 128 -8.60 0.83 -5.28
CA TYR A 128 -8.37 1.54 -4.02
C TYR A 128 -8.62 3.03 -4.24
N GLU A 129 -9.44 3.63 -3.39
CA GLU A 129 -9.93 5.00 -3.55
C GLU A 129 -8.84 6.07 -3.44
N ASP A 130 -7.74 5.75 -2.74
CA ASP A 130 -6.58 6.62 -2.54
C ASP A 130 -5.54 6.54 -3.68
N VAL A 131 -5.74 5.67 -4.68
CA VAL A 131 -4.81 5.46 -5.77
C VAL A 131 -5.46 5.87 -7.10
N PRO A 132 -4.93 6.86 -7.83
CA PRO A 132 -5.52 7.33 -9.07
C PRO A 132 -5.35 6.32 -10.21
N GLU A 133 -6.40 6.18 -11.04
CA GLU A 133 -6.30 5.50 -12.34
C GLU A 133 -5.48 6.36 -13.31
N ILE A 134 -4.47 5.76 -13.95
CA ILE A 134 -3.67 6.44 -14.98
C ILE A 134 -4.13 5.98 -16.35
N THR A 135 -4.55 6.93 -17.20
CA THR A 135 -5.06 6.67 -18.55
C THR A 135 -4.33 7.51 -19.59
N GLY A 136 -4.56 7.20 -20.89
CA GLY A 136 -3.92 7.91 -22.01
C GLY A 136 -2.50 7.42 -22.33
N ILE A 137 -1.95 6.51 -21.57
CA ILE A 137 -0.64 5.91 -21.80
C ILE A 137 -0.77 4.77 -22.81
N LYS A 138 0.12 4.75 -23.82
CA LYS A 138 0.22 3.65 -24.79
C LYS A 138 1.31 2.67 -24.36
N PHE A 139 0.94 1.43 -24.13
CA PHE A 139 1.82 0.31 -23.75
C PHE A 139 1.45 -0.93 -24.57
N GLU A 140 2.32 -1.94 -24.60
CA GLU A 140 2.08 -3.19 -25.32
C GLU A 140 1.49 -4.26 -24.38
N ASN A 141 2.28 -4.74 -23.43
CA ASN A 141 1.88 -5.73 -22.42
C ASN A 141 2.31 -5.26 -21.04
N ILE A 142 1.51 -5.59 -20.03
CA ILE A 142 1.85 -5.33 -18.62
C ILE A 142 2.12 -6.67 -17.95
N ILE A 143 3.26 -6.78 -17.29
CA ILE A 143 3.70 -7.98 -16.56
C ILE A 143 4.00 -7.60 -15.13
N LEU A 144 3.53 -8.40 -14.18
CA LEU A 144 3.78 -8.20 -12.75
C LEU A 144 5.30 -8.26 -12.47
N HIS A 145 5.78 -7.37 -11.63
CA HIS A 145 7.19 -7.16 -11.27
C HIS A 145 8.08 -6.69 -12.42
N GLU A 146 7.50 -6.27 -13.52
CA GLU A 146 8.25 -5.67 -14.63
C GLU A 146 7.84 -4.20 -14.85
N LYS A 147 8.73 -3.47 -15.49
CA LYS A 147 8.46 -2.07 -15.85
C LYS A 147 7.49 -2.00 -17.02
N ILE A 148 6.44 -1.18 -16.88
CA ILE A 148 5.47 -0.94 -17.94
C ILE A 148 6.18 -0.38 -19.19
N PRO A 149 6.08 -1.04 -20.35
CA PRO A 149 6.80 -0.65 -21.56
C PRO A 149 6.10 0.53 -22.24
N VAL A 150 6.50 1.75 -21.91
CA VAL A 150 5.99 2.98 -22.54
C VAL A 150 6.97 3.54 -23.55
N LYS A 151 6.44 4.14 -24.64
CA LYS A 151 7.28 4.78 -25.66
C LYS A 151 8.03 6.00 -25.14
N ASN A 152 7.37 6.81 -24.32
CA ASN A 152 7.97 8.01 -23.74
C ASN A 152 8.28 7.82 -22.26
N LYS A 153 9.57 7.69 -21.93
CA LYS A 153 10.03 7.48 -20.54
C LYS A 153 9.71 8.63 -19.58
N LYS A 154 9.44 9.85 -20.10
CA LYS A 154 9.07 11.01 -19.28
C LYS A 154 7.68 10.88 -18.65
N VAL A 155 6.84 9.94 -19.14
CA VAL A 155 5.50 9.71 -18.62
C VAL A 155 5.51 9.41 -17.11
N PHE A 156 6.40 8.52 -16.64
CA PHE A 156 6.44 8.18 -15.21
C PHE A 156 6.94 9.31 -14.33
N SER A 157 7.93 10.09 -14.79
CA SER A 157 8.34 11.29 -14.05
C SER A 157 7.19 12.28 -13.93
N LEU A 158 6.43 12.50 -15.02
CA LEU A 158 5.26 13.37 -15.01
C LEU A 158 4.18 12.88 -14.04
N ILE A 159 3.86 11.57 -14.07
CA ILE A 159 2.88 10.99 -13.16
C ILE A 159 3.33 11.19 -11.73
N LEU A 160 4.60 10.89 -11.42
CA LEU A 160 5.15 11.07 -10.08
C LEU A 160 5.10 12.52 -9.62
N ASP A 161 5.50 13.48 -10.48
CA ASP A 161 5.44 14.90 -10.16
C ASP A 161 4.01 15.35 -9.81
N VAL A 162 3.04 14.89 -10.59
CA VAL A 162 1.62 15.25 -10.38
C VAL A 162 1.06 14.56 -9.14
N THR A 163 1.28 13.26 -8.96
CA THR A 163 0.74 12.51 -7.81
C THR A 163 1.35 13.00 -6.50
N GLN A 164 2.65 13.26 -6.44
CA GLN A 164 3.27 13.83 -5.23
C GLN A 164 2.70 15.20 -4.85
N MET A 165 2.35 16.02 -5.83
CA MET A 165 1.73 17.31 -5.53
C MET A 165 0.27 17.15 -5.09
N VAL A 166 -0.47 16.24 -5.70
CA VAL A 166 -1.83 15.91 -5.32
C VAL A 166 -1.88 15.40 -3.88
N ASP A 167 -1.00 14.46 -3.53
CA ASP A 167 -0.89 13.92 -2.16
C ASP A 167 -0.48 15.00 -1.16
N LYS A 168 0.52 15.84 -1.50
CA LYS A 168 0.99 16.93 -0.64
C LYS A 168 -0.12 17.91 -0.25
N TYR A 169 -1.08 18.13 -1.14
CA TYR A 169 -2.18 19.07 -0.93
C TYR A 169 -3.50 18.37 -0.57
N ASP A 170 -3.46 17.06 -0.28
CA ASP A 170 -4.61 16.24 0.11
C ASP A 170 -5.80 16.37 -0.86
N ILE A 171 -5.51 16.28 -2.16
CA ILE A 171 -6.52 16.37 -3.22
C ILE A 171 -6.91 14.96 -3.65
N ALA A 172 -8.14 14.54 -3.40
CA ALA A 172 -8.65 13.25 -3.86
C ALA A 172 -8.85 13.24 -5.38
N VAL A 173 -7.91 12.64 -6.12
CA VAL A 173 -7.97 12.49 -7.58
C VAL A 173 -8.30 11.05 -7.94
N LYS A 174 -9.42 10.84 -8.62
CA LYS A 174 -9.85 9.49 -9.06
C LYS A 174 -9.07 9.00 -10.27
N LYS A 175 -8.75 9.90 -11.20
CA LYS A 175 -8.08 9.56 -12.46
C LYS A 175 -7.18 10.68 -12.95
N ILE A 176 -6.05 10.31 -13.53
CA ILE A 176 -5.12 11.20 -14.21
C ILE A 176 -5.03 10.72 -15.66
N ASN A 177 -5.49 11.53 -16.60
CA ASN A 177 -5.33 11.25 -18.02
C ASN A 177 -4.11 11.98 -18.56
N ILE A 178 -3.21 11.26 -19.20
CA ILE A 178 -2.02 11.83 -19.84
C ILE A 178 -2.23 11.82 -21.35
N SER A 179 -2.34 12.99 -21.95
CA SER A 179 -2.47 13.12 -23.40
C SER A 179 -1.14 12.85 -24.12
N GLU A 180 -1.18 12.75 -25.47
CA GLU A 180 0.01 12.45 -26.30
C GLU A 180 1.11 13.51 -26.18
N ASP A 181 0.74 14.76 -25.94
CA ASP A 181 1.65 15.90 -25.71
C ASP A 181 2.14 16.02 -24.28
N LEU A 182 1.88 15.00 -23.42
CA LEU A 182 2.20 14.97 -22.00
C LEU A 182 1.47 16.05 -21.18
N SER A 183 0.25 16.41 -21.55
CA SER A 183 -0.61 17.28 -20.77
C SER A 183 -1.47 16.44 -19.80
N PRO A 184 -1.30 16.56 -18.47
CA PRO A 184 -2.15 15.86 -17.51
C PRO A 184 -3.49 16.56 -17.32
N THR A 185 -4.53 15.75 -17.22
CA THR A 185 -5.88 16.16 -16.82
C THR A 185 -6.30 15.35 -15.61
N LEU A 186 -6.61 16.02 -14.51
CA LEU A 186 -7.09 15.41 -13.27
C LEU A 186 -8.62 15.27 -13.31
N TYR A 187 -9.14 14.15 -12.84
CA TYR A 187 -10.58 13.93 -12.65
C TYR A 187 -10.87 13.91 -11.16
N ILE A 188 -11.61 14.91 -10.71
CA ILE A 188 -11.94 15.17 -9.31
C ILE A 188 -13.45 15.27 -9.21
N ASN A 189 -14.08 14.45 -8.36
CA ASN A 189 -15.54 14.41 -8.23
C ASN A 189 -16.25 14.33 -9.61
N ASN A 190 -17.03 15.35 -9.98
CA ASN A 190 -17.78 15.41 -11.24
C ASN A 190 -17.14 16.29 -12.32
N PHE A 191 -15.99 16.87 -12.07
CA PHE A 191 -15.31 17.75 -13.03
C PHE A 191 -13.87 17.31 -13.31
N ARG A 192 -13.28 17.92 -14.31
CA ARG A 192 -11.90 17.69 -14.71
C ARG A 192 -11.07 18.97 -14.68
N VAL A 193 -9.78 18.84 -14.41
CA VAL A 193 -8.83 19.94 -14.34
C VAL A 193 -7.73 19.74 -15.37
N ALA A 194 -7.65 20.61 -16.38
CA ALA A 194 -6.64 20.56 -17.41
C ALA A 194 -5.41 21.36 -16.98
N LEU A 195 -4.28 20.68 -16.72
CA LEU A 195 -3.06 21.33 -16.23
C LEU A 195 -2.11 21.84 -17.34
N GLY A 196 -2.22 21.28 -18.56
CA GLY A 196 -1.28 21.58 -19.66
C GLY A 196 0.08 20.90 -19.48
N ASN A 197 1.05 21.27 -20.32
CA ASN A 197 2.38 20.62 -20.41
C ASN A 197 3.56 21.57 -20.14
N ASP A 198 3.35 22.70 -19.48
CA ASP A 198 4.38 23.69 -19.17
C ASP A 198 5.29 23.31 -17.98
N GLY A 199 4.97 22.22 -17.27
CA GLY A 199 5.80 21.64 -16.22
C GLY A 199 5.72 22.30 -14.84
N ASP A 200 4.95 23.37 -14.65
CA ASP A 200 4.78 24.05 -13.34
C ASP A 200 3.56 23.51 -12.57
N TYR A 201 3.53 22.19 -12.39
CA TYR A 201 2.38 21.51 -11.73
C TYR A 201 2.26 21.90 -10.25
N GLY A 202 3.37 22.15 -9.57
CA GLY A 202 3.37 22.50 -8.14
C GLY A 202 2.54 23.75 -7.83
N LYS A 203 2.69 24.82 -8.63
CA LYS A 203 1.90 26.06 -8.46
C LYS A 203 0.44 25.85 -8.82
N LYS A 204 0.16 25.15 -9.93
CA LYS A 204 -1.21 24.88 -10.39
C LYS A 204 -1.99 24.06 -9.39
N ILE A 205 -1.37 23.01 -8.83
CA ILE A 205 -2.00 22.13 -7.84
C ILE A 205 -2.16 22.86 -6.48
N ALA A 206 -1.19 23.71 -6.10
CA ALA A 206 -1.34 24.54 -4.91
C ALA A 206 -2.51 25.53 -5.04
N GLU A 207 -2.68 26.18 -6.19
CA GLU A 207 -3.83 27.05 -6.46
C GLU A 207 -5.12 26.24 -6.49
N LEU A 208 -5.12 25.08 -7.15
CA LEU A 208 -6.26 24.16 -7.18
C LEU A 208 -6.73 23.82 -5.77
N SER A 209 -5.83 23.46 -4.85
CA SER A 209 -6.19 23.16 -3.46
C SER A 209 -6.89 24.32 -2.74
N SER A 210 -6.49 25.56 -3.07
CA SER A 210 -7.07 26.76 -2.48
C SER A 210 -8.48 27.06 -3.00
N ILE A 211 -8.79 26.71 -4.24
CA ILE A 211 -10.08 27.00 -4.87
C ILE A 211 -11.08 25.86 -4.71
N LEU A 212 -10.61 24.61 -4.61
CA LEU A 212 -11.46 23.41 -4.49
C LEU A 212 -12.55 23.51 -3.42
N PRO A 213 -12.30 23.99 -2.19
CA PRO A 213 -13.32 24.09 -1.15
C PRO A 213 -14.49 25.05 -1.50
N ASN A 214 -14.27 25.97 -2.43
CA ASN A 214 -15.25 26.95 -2.86
C ASN A 214 -15.88 26.61 -4.22
N MET A 215 -15.48 25.51 -4.85
CA MET A 215 -16.03 25.08 -6.13
C MET A 215 -17.32 24.28 -5.94
N GLU A 216 -18.30 24.54 -6.80
CA GLU A 216 -19.47 23.66 -6.91
C GLU A 216 -19.07 22.35 -7.58
N ASP A 217 -19.54 21.21 -7.03
CA ASP A 217 -19.31 19.89 -7.62
C ASP A 217 -20.28 19.64 -8.79
N ILE A 218 -20.01 20.30 -9.90
CA ILE A 218 -20.82 20.23 -11.14
C ILE A 218 -19.94 19.77 -12.32
N PRO A 219 -20.53 19.04 -13.29
CA PRO A 219 -19.81 18.63 -14.47
C PRO A 219 -19.22 19.81 -15.26
N GLY A 220 -17.93 19.74 -15.57
CA GLY A 220 -17.24 20.78 -16.29
C GLY A 220 -15.74 20.57 -16.36
N GLU A 221 -15.05 21.58 -16.87
CA GLU A 221 -13.61 21.63 -16.99
C GLU A 221 -13.05 22.90 -16.37
N LEU A 222 -12.14 22.76 -15.42
CA LEU A 222 -11.29 23.82 -14.93
C LEU A 222 -10.03 23.89 -15.80
N ASP A 223 -9.91 24.92 -16.61
CA ASP A 223 -8.79 25.11 -17.51
C ASP A 223 -7.70 25.92 -16.82
N MET A 224 -6.60 25.26 -16.46
CA MET A 224 -5.42 25.86 -15.83
C MET A 224 -4.19 25.85 -16.78
N ARG A 225 -4.37 25.53 -18.06
CA ARG A 225 -3.26 25.44 -19.03
C ARG A 225 -2.48 26.72 -19.15
N GLU A 226 -3.16 27.85 -19.10
CA GLU A 226 -2.56 29.20 -19.22
C GLU A 226 -2.38 29.90 -17.86
N TYR A 227 -2.41 29.16 -16.74
CA TYR A 227 -2.33 29.74 -15.38
C TYR A 227 -1.14 30.67 -15.16
N ASN A 228 0.02 30.34 -15.72
CA ASN A 228 1.23 31.15 -15.58
C ASN A 228 1.32 32.31 -16.58
N LYS A 229 0.39 32.42 -17.54
CA LYS A 229 0.45 33.37 -18.67
C LYS A 229 -0.66 34.42 -18.65
N SER A 230 -1.68 34.24 -17.82
CA SER A 230 -2.83 35.12 -17.75
C SER A 230 -3.04 35.73 -16.36
N GLU A 231 -3.56 36.95 -16.29
CA GLU A 231 -3.88 37.61 -15.01
C GLU A 231 -5.03 36.88 -14.25
N THR A 232 -5.92 36.19 -14.96
CA THR A 232 -7.05 35.44 -14.38
C THR A 232 -6.65 34.04 -13.94
N GLY A 233 -5.56 33.52 -14.44
CA GLY A 233 -4.97 32.23 -14.06
C GLY A 233 -5.73 31.00 -14.51
N TYR A 234 -7.05 30.95 -14.37
CA TYR A 234 -7.88 29.78 -14.69
C TYR A 234 -9.32 30.16 -15.08
N VAL A 235 -10.01 29.24 -15.79
CA VAL A 235 -11.41 29.41 -16.22
C VAL A 235 -12.17 28.12 -16.04
N PHE A 236 -13.31 28.16 -15.38
CA PHE A 236 -14.22 27.01 -15.28
C PHE A 236 -15.29 27.07 -16.38
N ARG A 237 -15.40 26.00 -17.16
CA ARG A 237 -16.42 25.83 -18.21
C ARG A 237 -17.34 24.66 -17.86
N LYS A 238 -18.62 24.95 -17.64
CA LYS A 238 -19.64 23.90 -17.41
C LYS A 238 -19.85 23.07 -18.67
N ASP A 239 -20.00 21.76 -18.49
CA ASP A 239 -20.36 20.90 -19.61
C ASP A 239 -21.79 21.27 -20.10
N LYS A 240 -21.99 21.29 -21.41
CA LYS A 240 -23.31 21.50 -21.97
C LYS A 240 -24.15 20.23 -21.73
N LYS A 241 -25.37 20.43 -21.26
CA LYS A 241 -26.35 19.33 -21.14
C LYS A 241 -26.72 18.77 -22.50
#